data_8559bf92e57549d4ee24d330ac8d4aaf
#
_entry.id   8559bf92e57549d4ee24d330ac8d4aaf
#
_cell.length_a   1.000
_cell.length_b   1.000
_cell.length_c   1.000
_cell.angle_alpha   90.00
_cell.angle_beta   90.00
_cell.angle_gamma   90.00
#
_symmetry.space_group_name_H-M   'P 1'
#
loop_
_entity.id
_entity.type
_entity.pdbx_description
1 polymer ?
#
loop_
_entity_poly.entity_id
_entity_poly.type
_entity_poly.pdbx_seq_one_letter_code
_entity_poly.pdbx_strand_id
1 'polypeptide(L)' 'MATSVLNVPDISCEHCQRAITNALQPVDGVESVNVDIPGKQVTVQYDDSVVGIERFKEILQEEEYPVESVS' A
#
# COMPACT_ATOMS: atom_id res chain seq x y z
N MET A 1 0.52 16.64 -2.26
CA MET A 1 0.75 15.19 -2.45
C MET A 1 1.55 14.65 -1.29
N ALA A 2 1.13 13.56 -0.70
CA ALA A 2 1.84 12.92 0.39
C ALA A 2 2.43 11.59 -0.08
N THR A 3 3.48 11.15 0.58
CA THR A 3 4.10 9.86 0.32
C THR A 3 4.20 9.12 1.63
N SER A 4 3.76 7.88 1.65
CA SER A 4 3.86 7.02 2.82
C SER A 4 4.45 5.67 2.43
N VAL A 5 5.25 5.14 3.33
CA VAL A 5 5.85 3.81 3.17
C VAL A 5 5.21 2.89 4.19
N LEU A 6 4.56 1.85 3.69
CA LEU A 6 3.87 0.86 4.52
C LEU A 6 4.72 -0.39 4.59
N ASN A 7 5.02 -0.84 5.79
CA ASN A 7 5.77 -2.08 5.98
C ASN A 7 4.80 -3.25 6.02
N VAL A 8 4.89 -4.13 5.02
CA VAL A 8 4.01 -5.28 4.87
C VAL A 8 4.87 -6.54 4.82
N PRO A 9 5.10 -7.19 5.96
CA PRO A 9 6.04 -8.31 6.01
C PRO A 9 5.59 -9.55 5.22
N ASP A 10 4.33 -9.62 4.84
CA ASP A 10 3.80 -10.75 4.09
C ASP A 10 4.08 -10.67 2.59
N ILE A 11 4.67 -9.59 2.11
CA ILE A 11 5.09 -9.49 0.71
C ILE A 11 6.21 -10.50 0.46
N SER A 12 5.98 -11.44 -0.47
CA SER A 12 6.97 -12.47 -0.73
C SER A 12 7.19 -12.76 -2.23
N CYS A 13 6.32 -12.26 -3.11
CA CYS A 13 6.43 -12.57 -4.54
C CYS A 13 5.68 -11.54 -5.38
N GLU A 14 5.79 -11.68 -6.70
CA GLU A 14 5.13 -10.80 -7.65
C GLU A 14 3.61 -10.82 -7.52
N HIS A 15 3.03 -11.93 -7.11
CA HIS A 15 1.58 -12.00 -6.88
C HIS A 15 1.15 -11.03 -5.80
N CYS A 16 1.91 -10.94 -4.75
CA CYS A 16 1.64 -9.97 -3.67
C CYS A 16 1.72 -8.55 -4.20
N GLN A 17 2.74 -8.26 -5.01
CA GLN A 17 2.90 -6.96 -5.62
C GLN A 17 1.68 -6.58 -6.45
N ARG A 18 1.21 -7.48 -7.30
CA ARG A 18 0.04 -7.24 -8.13
C ARG A 18 -1.22 -7.06 -7.31
N ALA A 19 -1.41 -7.91 -6.31
CA ALA A 19 -2.59 -7.84 -5.45
C ALA A 19 -2.65 -6.48 -4.73
N ILE A 20 -1.54 -6.04 -4.17
CA ILE A 20 -1.46 -4.78 -3.45
C ILE A 20 -1.67 -3.61 -4.41
N THR A 21 -0.99 -3.62 -5.55
CA THR A 21 -1.14 -2.56 -6.55
C THR A 21 -2.59 -2.47 -7.03
N ASN A 22 -3.20 -3.61 -7.35
CA ASN A 22 -4.57 -3.63 -7.84
C ASN A 22 -5.57 -3.22 -6.76
N ALA A 23 -5.25 -3.46 -5.50
CA ALA A 23 -6.12 -3.06 -4.39
C ALA A 23 -6.06 -1.56 -4.11
N LEU A 24 -4.88 -0.96 -4.22
CA LEU A 24 -4.68 0.45 -3.86
C LEU A 24 -4.84 1.41 -5.04
N GLN A 25 -4.48 1.00 -6.25
CA GLN A 25 -4.49 1.88 -7.40
C GLN A 25 -5.86 2.49 -7.72
N PRO A 26 -6.98 1.76 -7.63
CA PRO A 26 -8.29 2.34 -7.91
C PRO A 26 -8.84 3.22 -6.80
N VAL A 27 -8.15 3.33 -5.68
CA VAL A 27 -8.62 4.15 -4.57
C VAL A 27 -8.54 5.63 -4.94
N ASP A 28 -9.63 6.36 -4.69
CA ASP A 28 -9.65 7.80 -4.95
C ASP A 28 -8.56 8.50 -4.14
N GLY A 29 -7.80 9.36 -4.81
CA GLY A 29 -6.72 10.09 -4.18
C GLY A 29 -5.36 9.44 -4.34
N VAL A 30 -5.30 8.17 -4.75
CA VAL A 30 -4.03 7.48 -4.98
C VAL A 30 -3.49 7.85 -6.35
N GLU A 31 -2.26 8.36 -6.38
CA GLU A 31 -1.59 8.72 -7.62
C GLU A 31 -0.70 7.59 -8.14
N SER A 32 0.08 7.00 -7.25
CA SER A 32 0.94 5.89 -7.65
C SER A 32 1.18 4.94 -6.48
N VAL A 33 1.45 3.69 -6.82
CA VAL A 33 1.77 2.64 -5.84
C VAL A 33 3.03 1.93 -6.33
N ASN A 34 4.00 1.80 -5.44
CA ASN A 34 5.24 1.08 -5.74
C ASN A 34 5.48 0.06 -4.64
N VAL A 35 5.66 -1.20 -5.02
CA VAL A 35 5.90 -2.29 -4.07
C VAL A 35 7.35 -2.73 -4.17
N ASP A 36 8.04 -2.71 -3.04
CA ASP A 36 9.42 -3.18 -2.94
C ASP A 36 9.41 -4.57 -2.29
N ILE A 37 9.58 -5.60 -3.10
CA ILE A 37 9.54 -6.97 -2.63
C ILE A 37 10.70 -7.29 -1.67
N PRO A 38 11.96 -6.99 -2.02
CA PRO A 38 13.07 -7.28 -1.11
C PRO A 38 12.95 -6.53 0.22
N GLY A 39 12.46 -5.30 0.19
CA GLY A 39 12.28 -4.50 1.41
C GLY A 39 10.96 -4.74 2.11
N LYS A 40 10.05 -5.45 1.47
CA LYS A 40 8.71 -5.72 1.99
C LYS A 40 7.97 -4.43 2.37
N GLN A 41 8.04 -3.45 1.47
CA GLN A 41 7.48 -2.13 1.68
C GLN A 41 6.62 -1.73 0.50
N VAL A 42 5.57 -0.96 0.80
CA VAL A 42 4.70 -0.39 -0.22
C VAL A 42 4.79 1.13 -0.10
N THR A 43 5.23 1.79 -1.15
CA THR A 43 5.29 3.24 -1.20
C THR A 43 4.08 3.74 -1.98
N VAL A 44 3.27 4.59 -1.35
CA VAL A 44 2.06 5.14 -1.96
C VAL A 44 2.19 6.64 -2.04
N GLN A 45 1.99 7.18 -3.23
CA GLN A 45 1.84 8.62 -3.43
C GLN A 45 0.35 8.92 -3.59
N TYR A 46 -0.16 9.81 -2.77
CA TYR A 46 -1.59 10.06 -2.69
C TYR A 46 -1.88 11.48 -2.26
N ASP A 47 -3.13 11.89 -2.46
CA ASP A 47 -3.62 13.17 -1.98
C ASP A 47 -4.22 12.96 -0.58
N ASP A 48 -3.53 13.45 0.44
CA ASP A 48 -3.93 13.25 1.83
C ASP A 48 -5.18 14.04 2.21
N SER A 49 -5.64 14.94 1.36
CA SER A 49 -6.93 15.60 1.57
C SER A 49 -8.10 14.75 1.06
N VAL A 50 -7.84 13.69 0.30
CA VAL A 50 -8.87 12.81 -0.25
C VAL A 50 -8.91 11.46 0.46
N VAL A 51 -7.74 10.91 0.77
CA VAL A 51 -7.63 9.59 1.37
C VAL A 51 -6.49 9.59 2.40
N GLY A 52 -6.60 8.76 3.42
CA GLY A 52 -5.59 8.64 4.47
C GLY A 52 -4.97 7.25 4.53
N ILE A 53 -3.91 7.14 5.31
CA ILE A 53 -3.17 5.89 5.51
C ILE A 53 -4.08 4.79 6.07
N GLU A 54 -5.01 5.15 6.94
CA GLU A 54 -5.92 4.18 7.55
C GLU A 54 -6.73 3.43 6.50
N ARG A 55 -7.10 4.09 5.42
CA ARG A 55 -7.80 3.44 4.32
C ARG A 55 -6.93 2.37 3.68
N PHE A 56 -5.65 2.67 3.49
CA PHE A 56 -4.71 1.71 2.92
C PHE A 56 -4.53 0.51 3.83
N LYS A 57 -4.46 0.75 5.13
CA LYS A 57 -4.35 -0.35 6.11
C LYS A 57 -5.55 -1.28 6.05
N GLU A 58 -6.75 -0.72 5.96
CA GLU A 58 -7.98 -1.50 5.86
C GLU A 58 -7.99 -2.35 4.60
N ILE A 59 -7.64 -1.75 3.47
CA ILE A 59 -7.65 -2.43 2.19
C ILE A 59 -6.65 -3.59 2.19
N LEU A 60 -5.44 -3.34 2.68
CA LEU A 60 -4.42 -4.37 2.70
C LEU A 60 -4.73 -5.47 3.69
N GLN A 61 -5.38 -5.13 4.80
CA GLN A 61 -5.81 -6.14 5.77
C GLN A 61 -6.86 -7.06 5.15
N GLU A 62 -7.79 -6.52 4.38
CA GLU A 62 -8.79 -7.32 3.67
C GLU A 62 -8.17 -8.23 2.63
N GLU A 63 -7.06 -7.81 2.03
CA GLU A 63 -6.32 -8.61 1.06
C GLU A 63 -5.35 -9.59 1.72
N GLU A 64 -5.39 -9.70 3.05
CA GLU A 64 -4.51 -10.56 3.83
C GLU A 64 -3.04 -10.12 3.82
N TYR A 65 -2.83 -8.81 3.66
CA TYR A 65 -1.49 -8.20 3.75
C TYR A 65 -1.50 -7.13 4.85
N PRO A 66 -1.58 -7.53 6.13
CA PRO A 66 -1.66 -6.54 7.20
C PRO A 66 -0.41 -5.67 7.24
N VAL A 67 -0.63 -4.37 7.45
CA VAL A 67 0.47 -3.41 7.56
C VAL A 67 1.03 -3.48 8.97
N GLU A 68 2.32 -3.76 9.08
CA GLU A 68 2.97 -3.83 10.40
C GLU A 68 3.25 -2.45 10.94
N SER A 69 3.75 -1.55 10.10
CA SER A 69 4.06 -0.19 10.51
C SER A 69 4.06 0.74 9.31
N VAL A 70 4.05 2.04 9.58
CA VAL A 70 4.08 3.09 8.57
C VAL A 70 5.28 3.99 8.84
N SER A 71 6.04 4.24 7.81
CA SER A 71 7.20 5.13 7.90
C SER A 71 6.96 6.45 7.22
#